data_cd44456c86bb525e59fc53f273228b4f
#
_entry.id   cd44456c86bb525e59fc53f273228b4f
#
_cell.length_a   1.000
_cell.length_b   1.000
_cell.length_c   1.000
_cell.angle_alpha   90.00
_cell.angle_beta   90.00
_cell.angle_gamma   90.00
#
_symmetry.space_group_name_H-M   'P 1'
#
loop_
_entity.id
_entity.type
_entity.pdbx_description
1 polymer ?
#
loop_
_entity_poly.entity_id
_entity_poly.type
_entity_poly.pdbx_seq_one_letter_code
_entity_poly.pdbx_strand_id
1 'polypeptide(L)'
;MAKKLVKILILTAIIFFGCKRTEEKPMNFTPIDLVQFSKNMKGFNLLGKFDVNFSNYGFTEEEFVILQDLGFNFVRIPLDYRTYTQAGNWDVFLEDEVAKIDKVVEWGKQHGVHVCLNLHRAPGYCVNPSSLPASQTLDLWTNTTAQEAFINHWAYFANRYKDIPYDELSFNLVNEPSDIDEAAYVNVMKKAISKIQSINPDRVIFVDGLNYSRTIIPSLLDEKNIIQAIHVYDPMTLTHYKAEWVNGSDTWPVPVWPMTDISQYLYGPWKTDFYSSLILEGNFKKDSVITINVQQVSIQSTLQIKLDDTQIYSKNFLCGSDLGEDWTQIISTEWGYQNISGKDYSVTLPSDGTKLTITNSDGDWMTFNSLTVRSGTDKVIIIPANTSWGSKQGTYKITAEGKITDSEGNPVVALGDISKTLATAKAENIPVMIQEFGVYNKTPHDVTTAYLTDVVSVFNKNHVGYAMWNLIGTMGIISSERTDMTYEPYRGKLLDRELTTIMQSTGR
;
A
#
# COMPACT_ATOMS: atom_id res chain seq x y z
N MET A 1 48.75 -21.14 -94.29
CA MET A 1 47.35 -20.67 -94.33
C MET A 1 46.82 -20.44 -92.94
N ALA A 2 46.86 -19.20 -92.45
CA ALA A 2 46.49 -18.84 -91.12
C ALA A 2 45.15 -18.11 -91.13
N LYS A 3 44.20 -18.65 -90.43
CA LYS A 3 42.90 -17.99 -90.24
C LYS A 3 42.99 -17.12 -88.98
N LYS A 4 42.87 -15.80 -89.15
CA LYS A 4 42.70 -14.82 -88.04
C LYS A 4 41.27 -14.88 -87.49
N LEU A 5 41.13 -15.15 -86.20
CA LEU A 5 39.92 -15.00 -85.45
C LEU A 5 39.93 -13.59 -84.81
N VAL A 6 38.91 -12.81 -85.21
CA VAL A 6 38.60 -11.47 -84.57
C VAL A 6 37.72 -11.72 -83.35
N LYS A 7 38.18 -11.39 -82.16
CA LYS A 7 37.37 -11.37 -80.93
C LYS A 7 36.75 -9.99 -80.81
N ILE A 8 35.39 -9.94 -80.87
CA ILE A 8 34.61 -8.76 -80.55
C ILE A 8 34.41 -8.77 -79.02
N LEU A 9 34.93 -7.74 -78.39
CA LEU A 9 34.73 -7.48 -76.96
C LEU A 9 33.44 -6.64 -76.80
N ILE A 10 32.37 -7.25 -76.26
CA ILE A 10 31.17 -6.51 -75.85
C ILE A 10 31.38 -6.03 -74.42
N LEU A 11 31.52 -4.71 -74.26
CA LEU A 11 31.63 -4.04 -72.93
C LEU A 11 30.22 -3.78 -72.43
N THR A 12 29.76 -4.59 -71.48
CA THR A 12 28.48 -4.38 -70.81
C THR A 12 28.72 -3.45 -69.61
N ALA A 13 28.33 -2.20 -69.73
CA ALA A 13 28.35 -1.23 -68.60
C ALA A 13 27.22 -1.59 -67.64
N ILE A 14 27.58 -2.14 -66.47
CA ILE A 14 26.66 -2.34 -65.32
C ILE A 14 26.64 -1.02 -64.56
N ILE A 15 25.51 -0.29 -64.71
CA ILE A 15 25.22 0.91 -63.89
C ILE A 15 24.78 0.42 -62.52
N PHE A 16 25.65 0.51 -61.52
CA PHE A 16 25.30 0.35 -60.14
C PHE A 16 24.54 1.63 -59.68
N PHE A 17 23.21 1.52 -59.55
CA PHE A 17 22.46 2.47 -58.75
C PHE A 17 22.83 2.20 -57.28
N GLY A 18 23.74 2.98 -56.75
CA GLY A 18 24.04 3.03 -55.32
C GLY A 18 22.85 3.61 -54.56
N CYS A 19 22.01 2.75 -54.02
CA CYS A 19 21.05 3.12 -53.00
C CYS A 19 21.88 3.58 -51.79
N LYS A 20 21.97 4.88 -51.55
CA LYS A 20 22.52 5.44 -50.30
C LYS A 20 21.57 4.96 -49.19
N ARG A 21 21.95 3.91 -48.48
CA ARG A 21 21.39 3.60 -47.18
C ARG A 21 21.73 4.81 -46.32
N THR A 22 20.75 5.63 -46.00
CA THR A 22 20.82 6.57 -44.89
C THR A 22 21.08 5.75 -43.65
N GLU A 23 22.28 5.77 -43.12
CA GLU A 23 22.57 5.32 -41.78
C GLU A 23 21.69 6.16 -40.86
N GLU A 24 20.58 5.58 -40.37
CA GLU A 24 19.89 6.12 -39.23
C GLU A 24 20.91 6.17 -38.08
N LYS A 25 21.29 7.39 -37.66
CA LYS A 25 22.05 7.56 -36.43
C LYS A 25 21.34 6.77 -35.34
N PRO A 26 22.06 5.94 -34.57
CA PRO A 26 21.45 5.31 -33.42
C PRO A 26 20.90 6.43 -32.56
N MET A 27 19.57 6.43 -32.33
CA MET A 27 18.97 7.31 -31.34
C MET A 27 19.63 6.97 -30.01
N ASN A 28 20.39 7.92 -29.46
CA ASN A 28 20.94 7.78 -28.11
C ASN A 28 19.73 7.82 -27.15
N PHE A 29 19.20 6.66 -26.85
CA PHE A 29 18.21 6.50 -25.80
C PHE A 29 18.89 6.78 -24.45
N THR A 30 18.60 7.91 -23.87
CA THR A 30 18.90 8.13 -22.45
C THR A 30 17.87 7.31 -21.66
N PRO A 31 18.27 6.35 -20.85
CA PRO A 31 17.33 5.59 -20.03
C PRO A 31 16.52 6.55 -19.15
N ILE A 32 15.23 6.27 -18.99
CA ILE A 32 14.35 7.04 -18.10
C ILE A 32 14.81 6.77 -16.66
N ASP A 33 15.08 7.82 -15.90
CA ASP A 33 15.28 7.69 -14.45
C ASP A 33 13.92 7.52 -13.78
N LEU A 34 13.52 6.27 -13.60
CA LEU A 34 12.20 5.89 -13.09
C LEU A 34 11.99 6.28 -11.62
N VAL A 35 13.05 6.29 -10.81
CA VAL A 35 12.99 6.75 -9.41
C VAL A 35 12.73 8.26 -9.38
N GLN A 36 13.47 9.02 -10.16
CA GLN A 36 13.25 10.47 -10.29
C GLN A 36 11.89 10.78 -10.91
N PHE A 37 11.43 9.97 -11.86
CA PHE A 37 10.16 10.12 -12.55
C PHE A 37 8.98 10.00 -11.59
N SER A 38 8.93 8.93 -10.77
CA SER A 38 7.78 8.64 -9.91
C SER A 38 7.78 9.41 -8.58
N LYS A 39 8.94 9.81 -8.05
CA LYS A 39 9.07 10.36 -6.68
C LYS A 39 8.25 11.63 -6.41
N ASN A 40 7.98 12.44 -7.44
CA ASN A 40 7.24 13.69 -7.30
C ASN A 40 5.76 13.56 -7.69
N MET A 41 5.30 12.37 -8.05
CA MET A 41 3.91 12.12 -8.40
C MET A 41 3.07 12.07 -7.15
N LYS A 42 2.10 12.99 -7.05
CA LYS A 42 1.13 13.05 -5.95
C LYS A 42 -0.26 13.22 -6.52
N GLY A 43 -1.18 12.37 -6.07
CA GLY A 43 -2.53 12.45 -6.61
C GLY A 43 -3.51 11.45 -6.04
N PHE A 44 -4.41 11.00 -6.91
CA PHE A 44 -5.59 10.25 -6.49
C PHE A 44 -6.00 9.21 -7.54
N ASN A 45 -6.84 8.27 -7.09
CA ASN A 45 -7.61 7.41 -7.98
C ASN A 45 -8.93 8.09 -8.36
N LEU A 46 -9.34 8.02 -9.65
CA LEU A 46 -10.62 8.49 -10.16
C LEU A 46 -11.47 7.30 -10.59
N LEU A 47 -12.64 7.13 -10.00
CA LEU A 47 -13.42 5.89 -10.06
C LEU A 47 -14.49 5.85 -11.15
N GLY A 48 -14.49 6.77 -12.13
CA GLY A 48 -15.57 6.92 -13.12
C GLY A 48 -15.90 5.71 -13.97
N LYS A 49 -15.00 4.70 -14.07
CA LYS A 49 -15.18 3.43 -14.78
C LYS A 49 -14.66 2.22 -13.99
N PHE A 50 -14.70 2.33 -12.67
CA PHE A 50 -14.18 1.35 -11.73
C PHE A 50 -14.96 0.05 -11.67
N ASP A 51 -16.29 0.10 -11.82
CA ASP A 51 -17.17 -1.07 -11.79
C ASP A 51 -18.39 -0.85 -12.68
N VAL A 52 -18.74 -1.83 -13.50
CA VAL A 52 -19.84 -1.74 -14.46
C VAL A 52 -21.20 -1.52 -13.80
N ASN A 53 -21.39 -1.98 -12.56
CA ASN A 53 -22.69 -1.96 -11.88
C ASN A 53 -22.93 -0.71 -11.03
N PHE A 54 -21.88 -0.17 -10.37
CA PHE A 54 -22.05 0.91 -9.39
C PHE A 54 -21.10 2.09 -9.57
N SER A 55 -20.11 2.00 -10.47
CA SER A 55 -19.13 3.07 -10.69
C SER A 55 -18.75 3.18 -12.16
N ASN A 56 -19.75 3.44 -13.02
CA ASN A 56 -19.61 3.63 -14.46
C ASN A 56 -20.32 4.93 -14.91
N TYR A 57 -20.04 6.04 -14.21
CA TYR A 57 -20.63 7.35 -14.48
C TYR A 57 -19.74 8.24 -15.37
N GLY A 58 -18.52 7.78 -15.71
CA GLY A 58 -17.54 8.52 -16.51
C GLY A 58 -16.72 9.50 -15.68
N PHE A 59 -16.05 10.43 -16.36
CA PHE A 59 -15.15 11.41 -15.79
C PHE A 59 -15.55 12.81 -16.21
N THR A 60 -15.08 13.83 -15.47
CA THR A 60 -15.31 15.24 -15.79
C THR A 60 -13.99 16.01 -15.80
N GLU A 61 -13.91 17.05 -16.64
CA GLU A 61 -12.75 17.95 -16.65
C GLU A 61 -12.56 18.66 -15.31
N GLU A 62 -13.67 18.90 -14.57
CA GLU A 62 -13.63 19.53 -13.24
C GLU A 62 -12.74 18.77 -12.24
N GLU A 63 -12.63 17.44 -12.34
CA GLU A 63 -11.72 16.64 -11.52
C GLU A 63 -10.26 17.03 -11.76
N PHE A 64 -9.88 17.29 -13.02
CA PHE A 64 -8.53 17.72 -13.40
C PHE A 64 -8.26 19.17 -13.02
N VAL A 65 -9.24 20.05 -13.14
CA VAL A 65 -9.16 21.43 -12.64
C VAL A 65 -8.94 21.45 -11.14
N ILE A 66 -9.66 20.63 -10.37
CA ILE A 66 -9.48 20.49 -8.92
C ILE A 66 -8.06 20.00 -8.60
N LEU A 67 -7.57 18.98 -9.29
CA LEU A 67 -6.21 18.46 -9.09
C LEU A 67 -5.16 19.54 -9.33
N GLN A 68 -5.25 20.26 -10.45
CA GLN A 68 -4.33 21.35 -10.79
C GLN A 68 -4.38 22.47 -9.74
N ASP A 69 -5.56 22.94 -9.37
CA ASP A 69 -5.74 24.01 -8.37
C ASP A 69 -5.16 23.65 -7.00
N LEU A 70 -5.29 22.36 -6.60
CA LEU A 70 -4.74 21.84 -5.37
C LEU A 70 -3.27 21.39 -5.49
N GLY A 71 -2.65 21.54 -6.67
CA GLY A 71 -1.23 21.23 -6.89
C GLY A 71 -0.90 19.73 -6.97
N PHE A 72 -1.86 18.90 -7.34
CA PHE A 72 -1.67 17.48 -7.62
C PHE A 72 -1.40 17.23 -9.11
N ASN A 73 -0.55 16.25 -9.40
CA ASN A 73 -0.03 16.03 -10.76
C ASN A 73 -0.14 14.59 -11.25
N PHE A 74 -0.90 13.76 -10.57
CA PHE A 74 -1.05 12.35 -10.91
C PHE A 74 -2.48 11.85 -10.68
N VAL A 75 -2.98 11.03 -11.61
CA VAL A 75 -4.20 10.24 -11.42
C VAL A 75 -3.99 8.80 -11.86
N ARG A 76 -4.48 7.87 -11.07
CA ARG A 76 -4.70 6.48 -11.48
C ARG A 76 -6.15 6.30 -11.85
N ILE A 77 -6.40 5.63 -12.96
CA ILE A 77 -7.74 5.39 -13.52
C ILE A 77 -8.03 3.89 -13.46
N PRO A 78 -8.60 3.40 -12.36
CA PRO A 78 -9.00 2.00 -12.27
C PRO A 78 -10.17 1.72 -13.19
N LEU A 79 -9.97 0.79 -14.13
CA LEU A 79 -10.93 0.41 -15.17
C LEU A 79 -11.45 -1.01 -14.94
N ASP A 80 -12.74 -1.15 -15.01
CA ASP A 80 -13.39 -2.43 -15.26
C ASP A 80 -13.53 -2.61 -16.79
N TYR A 81 -12.89 -3.62 -17.35
CA TYR A 81 -12.92 -3.84 -18.80
C TYR A 81 -14.34 -3.94 -19.36
N ARG A 82 -15.32 -4.37 -18.57
CA ARG A 82 -16.74 -4.48 -18.96
C ARG A 82 -17.39 -3.12 -19.19
N THR A 83 -16.79 -2.02 -18.70
CA THR A 83 -17.33 -0.66 -18.91
C THR A 83 -17.05 -0.11 -20.30
N TYR A 84 -16.16 -0.74 -21.06
CA TYR A 84 -15.76 -0.30 -22.39
C TYR A 84 -15.71 -1.44 -23.42
N THR A 85 -16.22 -2.63 -23.09
CA THR A 85 -16.38 -3.75 -24.02
C THR A 85 -17.84 -4.17 -24.12
N GLN A 86 -18.17 -4.86 -25.23
CA GLN A 86 -19.50 -5.44 -25.41
C GLN A 86 -19.77 -6.49 -24.33
N ALA A 87 -20.96 -6.46 -23.75
CA ALA A 87 -21.37 -7.43 -22.75
C ALA A 87 -21.21 -8.87 -23.26
N GLY A 88 -20.46 -9.69 -22.50
CA GLY A 88 -20.17 -11.08 -22.85
C GLY A 88 -19.07 -11.28 -23.90
N ASN A 89 -18.49 -10.21 -24.45
CA ASN A 89 -17.41 -10.30 -25.42
C ASN A 89 -16.32 -9.28 -25.12
N TRP A 90 -15.26 -9.70 -24.44
CA TRP A 90 -14.15 -8.85 -24.02
C TRP A 90 -13.22 -8.38 -25.15
N ASP A 91 -13.32 -8.95 -26.37
CA ASP A 91 -12.52 -8.56 -27.54
C ASP A 91 -13.20 -7.49 -28.42
N VAL A 92 -14.41 -7.08 -28.08
CA VAL A 92 -15.16 -6.07 -28.83
C VAL A 92 -15.23 -4.77 -28.03
N PHE A 93 -14.41 -3.80 -28.39
CA PHE A 93 -14.35 -2.49 -27.76
C PHE A 93 -15.51 -1.59 -28.23
N LEU A 94 -16.11 -0.88 -27.29
CA LEU A 94 -17.16 0.12 -27.53
C LEU A 94 -16.50 1.49 -27.66
N GLU A 95 -16.31 1.97 -28.88
CA GLU A 95 -15.57 3.19 -29.17
C GLU A 95 -16.12 4.42 -28.45
N ASP A 96 -17.44 4.56 -28.29
CA ASP A 96 -18.06 5.65 -27.52
C ASP A 96 -17.69 5.60 -26.03
N GLU A 97 -17.47 4.41 -25.46
CA GLU A 97 -17.04 4.25 -24.06
C GLU A 97 -15.53 4.45 -23.91
N VAL A 98 -14.76 4.02 -24.90
CA VAL A 98 -13.31 4.27 -24.95
C VAL A 98 -13.03 5.76 -25.14
N ALA A 99 -13.83 6.48 -25.93
CA ALA A 99 -13.69 7.93 -26.12
C ALA A 99 -13.81 8.72 -24.79
N LYS A 100 -14.50 8.19 -23.78
CA LYS A 100 -14.52 8.79 -22.43
C LYS A 100 -13.17 8.64 -21.71
N ILE A 101 -12.42 7.57 -22.01
CA ILE A 101 -11.05 7.38 -21.51
C ILE A 101 -10.08 8.31 -22.26
N ASP A 102 -10.30 8.53 -23.58
CA ASP A 102 -9.52 9.51 -24.35
C ASP A 102 -9.61 10.89 -23.74
N LYS A 103 -10.81 11.30 -23.29
CA LYS A 103 -11.00 12.58 -22.60
C LYS A 103 -10.17 12.71 -21.32
N VAL A 104 -10.03 11.64 -20.56
CA VAL A 104 -9.19 11.61 -19.36
C VAL A 104 -7.73 11.88 -19.72
N VAL A 105 -7.22 11.25 -20.77
CA VAL A 105 -5.84 11.47 -21.25
C VAL A 105 -5.67 12.90 -21.77
N GLU A 106 -6.66 13.43 -22.51
CA GLU A 106 -6.66 14.80 -23.01
C GLU A 106 -6.65 15.83 -21.85
N TRP A 107 -7.52 15.68 -20.85
CA TRP A 107 -7.57 16.56 -19.68
C TRP A 107 -6.31 16.46 -18.83
N GLY A 108 -5.74 15.24 -18.66
CA GLY A 108 -4.46 15.07 -18.01
C GLY A 108 -3.39 15.96 -18.63
N LYS A 109 -3.24 15.91 -19.94
CA LYS A 109 -2.32 16.76 -20.71
C LYS A 109 -2.62 18.26 -20.55
N GLN A 110 -3.90 18.67 -20.68
CA GLN A 110 -4.32 20.06 -20.59
C GLN A 110 -4.02 20.69 -19.22
N HIS A 111 -4.16 19.91 -18.15
CA HIS A 111 -4.01 20.37 -16.77
C HIS A 111 -2.66 19.98 -16.13
N GLY A 112 -1.74 19.38 -16.90
CA GLY A 112 -0.42 18.96 -16.40
C GLY A 112 -0.50 17.84 -15.35
N VAL A 113 -1.47 16.94 -15.48
CA VAL A 113 -1.69 15.79 -14.60
C VAL A 113 -1.36 14.51 -15.36
N HIS A 114 -0.40 13.74 -14.86
CA HIS A 114 -0.03 12.45 -15.42
C HIS A 114 -1.16 11.45 -15.23
N VAL A 115 -1.51 10.71 -16.28
CA VAL A 115 -2.57 9.69 -16.25
C VAL A 115 -1.96 8.30 -16.23
N CYS A 116 -2.41 7.44 -15.31
CA CYS A 116 -2.04 6.03 -15.25
C CYS A 116 -3.31 5.17 -15.44
N LEU A 117 -3.45 4.51 -16.59
CA LEU A 117 -4.56 3.59 -16.82
C LEU A 117 -4.28 2.26 -16.12
N ASN A 118 -5.26 1.73 -15.38
CA ASN A 118 -5.15 0.46 -14.68
C ASN A 118 -6.29 -0.48 -15.06
N LEU A 119 -6.01 -1.76 -15.28
CA LEU A 119 -7.05 -2.78 -15.32
C LEU A 119 -7.34 -3.27 -13.90
N HIS A 120 -8.30 -2.63 -13.25
CA HIS A 120 -8.74 -3.00 -11.91
C HIS A 120 -9.53 -4.32 -11.93
N ARG A 121 -10.34 -4.49 -12.96
CA ARG A 121 -10.95 -5.75 -13.34
C ARG A 121 -10.52 -6.08 -14.76
N ALA A 122 -9.73 -7.13 -14.86
CA ALA A 122 -9.17 -7.60 -16.14
C ALA A 122 -9.93 -8.83 -16.65
N PRO A 123 -9.86 -9.14 -17.96
CA PRO A 123 -10.31 -10.44 -18.45
C PRO A 123 -9.69 -11.59 -17.65
N GLY A 124 -10.53 -12.38 -16.99
CA GLY A 124 -10.11 -13.54 -16.20
C GLY A 124 -9.55 -13.24 -14.80
N TYR A 125 -9.51 -11.97 -14.34
CA TYR A 125 -9.05 -11.66 -12.99
C TYR A 125 -9.73 -10.44 -12.37
N CYS A 126 -10.08 -10.59 -11.11
CA CYS A 126 -10.42 -9.50 -10.20
C CYS A 126 -10.07 -9.92 -8.78
N VAL A 127 -9.47 -9.02 -8.00
CA VAL A 127 -9.14 -9.26 -6.57
C VAL A 127 -10.37 -9.61 -5.74
N ASN A 128 -11.55 -9.10 -6.13
CA ASN A 128 -12.86 -9.46 -5.57
C ASN A 128 -13.63 -10.35 -6.55
N PRO A 129 -13.42 -11.68 -6.59
CA PRO A 129 -13.99 -12.58 -7.60
C PRO A 129 -15.52 -12.56 -7.67
N SER A 130 -16.20 -12.29 -6.54
CA SER A 130 -17.67 -12.17 -6.46
C SER A 130 -18.22 -11.02 -7.30
N SER A 131 -17.40 -10.06 -7.71
CA SER A 131 -17.81 -8.97 -8.60
C SER A 131 -17.79 -9.35 -10.08
N LEU A 132 -17.21 -10.50 -10.44
CA LEU A 132 -17.22 -11.02 -11.81
C LEU A 132 -18.47 -11.89 -12.05
N PRO A 133 -19.09 -11.82 -13.22
CA PRO A 133 -20.20 -12.72 -13.56
C PRO A 133 -19.74 -14.17 -13.58
N ALA A 134 -20.63 -15.10 -13.20
CA ALA A 134 -20.37 -16.53 -13.22
C ALA A 134 -19.97 -17.08 -14.61
N SER A 135 -20.30 -16.36 -15.68
CA SER A 135 -19.89 -16.67 -17.06
C SER A 135 -18.41 -16.40 -17.35
N GLN A 136 -17.68 -15.73 -16.43
CA GLN A 136 -16.25 -15.42 -16.56
C GLN A 136 -15.43 -16.29 -15.64
N THR A 137 -15.52 -17.59 -15.85
CA THR A 137 -14.80 -18.61 -15.07
C THR A 137 -13.39 -18.88 -15.57
N LEU A 138 -12.94 -18.21 -16.65
CA LEU A 138 -11.59 -18.37 -17.16
C LEU A 138 -10.60 -17.59 -16.30
N ASP A 139 -9.68 -18.30 -15.71
CA ASP A 139 -8.65 -17.73 -14.83
C ASP A 139 -7.47 -17.18 -15.65
N LEU A 140 -7.12 -15.92 -15.47
CA LEU A 140 -6.03 -15.23 -16.16
C LEU A 140 -4.67 -15.96 -16.00
N TRP A 141 -4.45 -16.60 -14.88
CA TRP A 141 -3.13 -17.16 -14.54
C TRP A 141 -2.86 -18.50 -15.21
N THR A 142 -3.92 -19.22 -15.55
CA THR A 142 -3.84 -20.59 -16.09
C THR A 142 -4.45 -20.74 -17.47
N ASN A 143 -5.36 -19.86 -17.89
CA ASN A 143 -6.10 -20.00 -19.15
C ASN A 143 -5.53 -19.10 -20.25
N THR A 144 -5.14 -19.72 -21.38
CA THR A 144 -4.53 -19.02 -22.52
C THR A 144 -5.48 -18.00 -23.17
N THR A 145 -6.77 -18.29 -23.26
CA THR A 145 -7.75 -17.36 -23.86
C THR A 145 -7.89 -16.08 -23.01
N ALA A 146 -7.91 -16.22 -21.66
CA ALA A 146 -7.92 -15.07 -20.77
C ALA A 146 -6.63 -14.26 -20.88
N GLN A 147 -5.48 -14.94 -20.99
CA GLN A 147 -4.17 -14.28 -21.19
C GLN A 147 -4.12 -13.52 -22.51
N GLU A 148 -4.61 -14.11 -23.60
CA GLU A 148 -4.68 -13.45 -24.91
C GLU A 148 -5.60 -12.22 -24.85
N ALA A 149 -6.77 -12.33 -24.25
CA ALA A 149 -7.68 -11.19 -24.06
C ALA A 149 -7.01 -10.07 -23.26
N PHE A 150 -6.38 -10.39 -22.12
CA PHE A 150 -5.64 -9.41 -21.30
C PHE A 150 -4.55 -8.69 -22.10
N ILE A 151 -3.75 -9.44 -22.85
CA ILE A 151 -2.68 -8.89 -23.72
C ILE A 151 -3.28 -8.02 -24.83
N ASN A 152 -4.43 -8.42 -25.41
CA ASN A 152 -5.11 -7.67 -26.45
C ASN A 152 -5.65 -6.33 -25.95
N HIS A 153 -6.17 -6.26 -24.71
CA HIS A 153 -6.56 -5.01 -24.08
C HIS A 153 -5.38 -4.04 -23.97
N TRP A 154 -4.23 -4.51 -23.50
CA TRP A 154 -3.03 -3.68 -23.41
C TRP A 154 -2.47 -3.30 -24.77
N ALA A 155 -2.53 -4.20 -25.76
CA ALA A 155 -2.16 -3.88 -27.13
C ALA A 155 -3.08 -2.82 -27.75
N TYR A 156 -4.38 -2.88 -27.46
CA TYR A 156 -5.35 -1.89 -27.90
C TYR A 156 -5.03 -0.50 -27.35
N PHE A 157 -4.85 -0.36 -26.04
CA PHE A 157 -4.47 0.92 -25.44
C PHE A 157 -3.07 1.39 -25.85
N ALA A 158 -2.11 0.48 -25.99
CA ALA A 158 -0.76 0.84 -26.47
C ALA A 158 -0.80 1.40 -27.89
N ASN A 159 -1.58 0.81 -28.80
CA ASN A 159 -1.75 1.34 -30.16
C ASN A 159 -2.51 2.67 -30.19
N ARG A 160 -3.60 2.78 -29.39
CA ARG A 160 -4.42 3.98 -29.32
C ARG A 160 -3.62 5.20 -28.84
N TYR A 161 -2.76 5.02 -27.87
CA TYR A 161 -1.98 6.07 -27.23
C TYR A 161 -0.48 6.01 -27.57
N LYS A 162 -0.09 5.42 -28.71
CA LYS A 162 1.32 5.24 -29.09
C LYS A 162 2.10 6.55 -29.20
N ASP A 163 1.40 7.63 -29.60
CA ASP A 163 2.00 8.96 -29.80
C ASP A 163 1.92 9.86 -28.55
N ILE A 164 1.32 9.37 -27.44
CA ILE A 164 1.32 10.07 -26.15
C ILE A 164 2.63 9.75 -25.42
N PRO A 165 3.42 10.75 -25.00
CA PRO A 165 4.71 10.52 -24.36
C PRO A 165 4.57 9.86 -22.98
N TYR A 166 5.66 9.24 -22.50
CA TYR A 166 5.67 8.47 -21.25
C TYR A 166 5.47 9.35 -20.01
N ASP A 167 5.75 10.63 -20.06
CA ASP A 167 5.57 11.60 -18.98
C ASP A 167 4.14 12.15 -18.87
N GLU A 168 3.28 11.88 -19.87
CA GLU A 168 1.86 12.21 -19.84
C GLU A 168 0.98 10.98 -19.51
N LEU A 169 1.40 9.76 -19.93
CA LEU A 169 0.61 8.53 -19.78
C LEU A 169 1.47 7.32 -19.42
N SER A 170 0.99 6.53 -18.49
CA SER A 170 1.53 5.22 -18.10
C SER A 170 0.43 4.17 -17.98
N PHE A 171 0.83 2.90 -17.86
CA PHE A 171 -0.07 1.78 -17.69
C PHE A 171 0.23 1.02 -16.41
N ASN A 172 -0.80 0.62 -15.66
CA ASN A 172 -0.71 -0.26 -14.52
C ASN A 172 -1.47 -1.56 -14.84
N LEU A 173 -0.74 -2.66 -15.01
CA LEU A 173 -1.21 -3.81 -15.77
C LEU A 173 -2.42 -4.51 -15.17
N VAL A 174 -2.40 -4.85 -13.88
CA VAL A 174 -3.51 -5.52 -13.20
C VAL A 174 -3.50 -5.16 -11.72
N ASN A 175 -4.68 -4.97 -11.16
CA ASN A 175 -4.85 -4.58 -9.77
C ASN A 175 -4.68 -5.76 -8.80
N GLU A 176 -3.86 -5.58 -7.76
CA GLU A 176 -3.81 -6.40 -6.54
C GLU A 176 -3.77 -7.92 -6.75
N PRO A 177 -2.80 -8.47 -7.47
CA PRO A 177 -2.68 -9.92 -7.62
C PRO A 177 -2.53 -10.58 -6.22
N SER A 178 -3.39 -11.54 -5.91
CA SER A 178 -3.40 -12.26 -4.65
C SER A 178 -3.66 -13.75 -4.85
N ASP A 179 -3.18 -14.58 -3.92
CA ASP A 179 -3.33 -16.04 -3.94
C ASP A 179 -2.84 -16.71 -5.24
N ILE A 180 -1.73 -16.20 -5.77
CA ILE A 180 -1.19 -16.58 -7.09
C ILE A 180 0.28 -16.96 -6.93
N ASP A 181 0.69 -17.99 -7.66
CA ASP A 181 2.09 -18.36 -7.81
C ASP A 181 2.87 -17.26 -8.56
N GLU A 182 4.02 -16.84 -8.03
CA GLU A 182 4.83 -15.77 -8.63
C GLU A 182 5.24 -16.07 -10.06
N ALA A 183 5.60 -17.33 -10.38
CA ALA A 183 6.03 -17.68 -11.72
C ALA A 183 4.88 -17.57 -12.73
N ALA A 184 3.66 -17.94 -12.35
CA ALA A 184 2.46 -17.77 -13.18
C ALA A 184 2.18 -16.28 -13.42
N TYR A 185 2.22 -15.46 -12.37
CA TYR A 185 2.07 -14.01 -12.44
C TYR A 185 3.10 -13.38 -13.37
N VAL A 186 4.39 -13.63 -13.12
CA VAL A 186 5.51 -13.07 -13.90
C VAL A 186 5.43 -13.46 -15.37
N ASN A 187 5.03 -14.69 -15.69
CA ASN A 187 4.86 -15.14 -17.07
C ASN A 187 3.81 -14.31 -17.82
N VAL A 188 2.67 -14.03 -17.21
CA VAL A 188 1.62 -13.21 -17.82
C VAL A 188 2.06 -11.76 -17.97
N MET A 189 2.66 -11.18 -16.91
CA MET A 189 3.15 -9.80 -16.93
C MET A 189 4.21 -9.59 -18.02
N LYS A 190 5.19 -10.47 -18.13
CA LYS A 190 6.24 -10.38 -19.18
C LYS A 190 5.68 -10.41 -20.59
N LYS A 191 4.63 -11.20 -20.84
CA LYS A 191 3.95 -11.21 -22.16
C LYS A 191 3.27 -9.87 -22.46
N ALA A 192 2.58 -9.29 -21.47
CA ALA A 192 1.93 -7.99 -21.62
C ALA A 192 2.96 -6.85 -21.77
N ILE A 193 4.01 -6.81 -20.96
CA ILE A 193 5.13 -5.86 -21.05
C ILE A 193 5.75 -5.92 -22.44
N SER A 194 6.15 -7.10 -22.90
CA SER A 194 6.75 -7.30 -24.22
C SER A 194 5.82 -6.81 -25.33
N LYS A 195 4.50 -7.07 -25.23
CA LYS A 195 3.53 -6.62 -26.23
C LYS A 195 3.42 -5.09 -26.25
N ILE A 196 3.32 -4.44 -25.11
CA ILE A 196 3.27 -2.97 -25.00
C ILE A 196 4.54 -2.35 -25.56
N GLN A 197 5.69 -2.84 -25.15
CA GLN A 197 7.00 -2.30 -25.59
C GLN A 197 7.29 -2.54 -27.07
N SER A 198 6.72 -3.56 -27.68
CA SER A 198 6.80 -3.75 -29.13
C SER A 198 6.07 -2.66 -29.92
N ILE A 199 5.10 -1.95 -29.30
CA ILE A 199 4.30 -0.88 -29.89
C ILE A 199 4.88 0.49 -29.48
N ASN A 200 5.15 0.68 -28.21
CA ASN A 200 5.74 1.89 -27.65
C ASN A 200 6.87 1.51 -26.67
N PRO A 201 8.15 1.52 -27.14
CA PRO A 201 9.31 1.11 -26.35
C PRO A 201 9.58 1.95 -25.09
N ASP A 202 9.04 3.17 -25.03
CA ASP A 202 9.28 4.11 -23.95
C ASP A 202 8.13 4.17 -22.93
N ARG A 203 7.06 3.42 -23.14
CA ARG A 203 5.93 3.38 -22.22
C ARG A 203 6.39 2.95 -20.83
N VAL A 204 6.16 3.80 -19.83
CA VAL A 204 6.31 3.44 -18.42
C VAL A 204 5.15 2.54 -18.01
N ILE A 205 5.49 1.46 -17.32
CA ILE A 205 4.52 0.44 -16.89
C ILE A 205 4.67 0.24 -15.38
N PHE A 206 3.55 0.33 -14.67
CA PHE A 206 3.46 -0.04 -13.27
C PHE A 206 3.02 -1.51 -13.15
N VAL A 207 3.65 -2.23 -12.23
CA VAL A 207 3.29 -3.61 -11.90
C VAL A 207 2.97 -3.72 -10.42
N ASP A 208 1.78 -4.19 -10.11
CA ASP A 208 1.38 -4.45 -8.73
C ASP A 208 2.14 -5.66 -8.20
N GLY A 209 2.58 -5.57 -6.95
CA GLY A 209 3.17 -6.72 -6.28
C GLY A 209 2.14 -7.76 -5.89
N LEU A 210 2.59 -8.94 -5.49
CA LEU A 210 1.72 -9.98 -4.93
C LEU A 210 1.18 -9.58 -3.55
N ASN A 211 0.29 -10.42 -3.00
CA ASN A 211 -0.34 -10.19 -1.70
C ASN A 211 -1.05 -8.84 -1.61
N TYR A 212 -1.95 -8.56 -2.56
CA TYR A 212 -2.69 -7.29 -2.62
C TYR A 212 -1.76 -6.08 -2.81
N SER A 213 -0.80 -6.19 -3.73
CA SER A 213 0.20 -5.14 -4.03
C SER A 213 1.06 -4.72 -2.82
N ARG A 214 1.38 -5.65 -1.91
CA ARG A 214 2.20 -5.38 -0.71
C ARG A 214 3.68 -5.71 -0.87
N THR A 215 4.05 -6.43 -1.94
CA THR A 215 5.42 -6.92 -2.15
C THR A 215 6.01 -6.37 -3.45
N ILE A 216 7.34 -6.25 -3.49
CA ILE A 216 8.08 -6.02 -4.73
C ILE A 216 8.27 -7.37 -5.44
N ILE A 217 8.26 -7.36 -6.77
CA ILE A 217 8.48 -8.55 -7.61
C ILE A 217 9.89 -8.50 -8.20
N PRO A 218 10.89 -9.14 -7.58
CA PRO A 218 12.28 -9.08 -8.05
C PRO A 218 12.45 -9.58 -9.48
N SER A 219 11.68 -10.60 -9.89
CA SER A 219 11.72 -11.21 -11.23
C SER A 219 11.28 -10.27 -12.37
N LEU A 220 10.75 -9.07 -12.05
CA LEU A 220 10.35 -8.05 -13.03
C LEU A 220 11.25 -6.80 -13.00
N LEU A 221 12.27 -6.75 -12.14
CA LEU A 221 13.15 -5.58 -12.03
C LEU A 221 14.07 -5.39 -13.24
N ASP A 222 14.37 -6.46 -13.95
CA ASP A 222 15.20 -6.42 -15.18
C ASP A 222 14.41 -5.98 -16.42
N GLU A 223 13.08 -5.89 -16.32
CA GLU A 223 12.25 -5.42 -17.43
C GLU A 223 12.37 -3.88 -17.58
N LYS A 224 12.47 -3.42 -18.84
CA LYS A 224 12.65 -1.99 -19.12
C LYS A 224 11.42 -1.17 -18.71
N ASN A 225 11.65 0.03 -18.17
CA ASN A 225 10.62 1.03 -17.83
C ASN A 225 9.52 0.53 -16.87
N ILE A 226 9.90 -0.34 -15.92
CA ILE A 226 8.97 -0.88 -14.91
C ILE A 226 9.12 -0.13 -13.59
N ILE A 227 7.99 0.26 -12.99
CA ILE A 227 7.87 0.79 -11.64
C ILE A 227 7.01 -0.19 -10.83
N GLN A 228 7.47 -0.53 -9.62
CA GLN A 228 6.70 -1.37 -8.69
C GLN A 228 5.59 -0.53 -8.05
N ALA A 229 4.35 -0.98 -8.15
CA ALA A 229 3.21 -0.37 -7.47
C ALA A 229 2.98 -1.07 -6.12
N ILE A 230 2.77 -0.28 -5.07
CA ILE A 230 2.49 -0.78 -3.72
C ILE A 230 1.17 -0.16 -3.24
N HIS A 231 0.36 -0.96 -2.52
CA HIS A 231 -0.84 -0.51 -1.83
C HIS A 231 -0.66 -0.58 -0.33
N VAL A 232 -1.18 0.42 0.40
CA VAL A 232 -0.96 0.58 1.85
C VAL A 232 -2.28 0.81 2.57
N TYR A 233 -2.77 -0.24 3.22
CA TYR A 233 -4.00 -0.21 4.00
C TYR A 233 -3.84 -0.77 5.43
N ASP A 234 -2.61 -1.07 5.86
CA ASP A 234 -2.38 -1.55 7.22
C ASP A 234 -2.33 -0.40 8.24
N PRO A 235 -2.94 -0.55 9.44
CA PRO A 235 -3.75 -1.69 9.86
C PRO A 235 -5.17 -1.63 9.28
N MET A 236 -5.62 -2.73 8.70
CA MET A 236 -6.92 -2.81 8.02
C MET A 236 -8.11 -2.50 8.93
N THR A 237 -7.98 -2.83 10.23
CA THR A 237 -8.97 -2.51 11.26
C THR A 237 -9.19 -1.01 11.48
N LEU A 238 -8.25 -0.17 11.05
CA LEU A 238 -8.37 1.28 11.03
C LEU A 238 -8.86 1.77 9.67
N THR A 239 -8.18 1.38 8.59
CA THR A 239 -8.43 1.94 7.25
C THR A 239 -9.79 1.52 6.68
N HIS A 240 -10.28 0.33 7.08
CA HIS A 240 -11.55 -0.24 6.63
C HIS A 240 -12.57 -0.41 7.78
N TYR A 241 -12.44 0.34 8.86
CA TYR A 241 -13.40 0.29 9.96
C TYR A 241 -14.82 0.53 9.47
N LYS A 242 -15.71 -0.46 9.72
CA LYS A 242 -17.10 -0.48 9.25
C LYS A 242 -17.26 -0.38 7.73
N ALA A 243 -16.28 -0.79 6.95
CA ALA A 243 -16.39 -0.85 5.50
C ALA A 243 -17.31 -2.02 5.10
N GLU A 244 -18.42 -1.71 4.44
CA GLU A 244 -19.48 -2.68 4.15
C GLU A 244 -19.03 -3.86 3.25
N TRP A 245 -17.96 -3.65 2.46
CA TRP A 245 -17.36 -4.69 1.61
C TRP A 245 -16.34 -5.57 2.32
N VAL A 246 -16.04 -5.31 3.61
CA VAL A 246 -15.11 -6.10 4.42
C VAL A 246 -15.88 -6.89 5.47
N ASN A 247 -15.86 -8.20 5.34
CA ASN A 247 -16.61 -9.08 6.24
C ASN A 247 -16.15 -8.91 7.71
N GLY A 248 -17.10 -8.69 8.61
CA GLY A 248 -16.85 -8.54 10.05
C GLY A 248 -16.31 -7.17 10.49
N SER A 249 -16.10 -6.23 9.59
CA SER A 249 -15.56 -4.88 9.90
C SER A 249 -16.45 -4.07 10.83
N ASP A 250 -17.75 -4.35 10.88
CA ASP A 250 -18.74 -3.74 11.76
C ASP A 250 -18.58 -4.14 13.23
N THR A 251 -17.92 -5.28 13.49
CA THR A 251 -17.64 -5.78 14.84
C THR A 251 -16.32 -5.29 15.42
N TRP A 252 -15.48 -4.63 14.61
CA TRP A 252 -14.20 -4.12 15.08
C TRP A 252 -14.37 -2.98 16.10
N PRO A 253 -13.47 -2.87 17.09
CA PRO A 253 -13.48 -1.74 18.00
C PRO A 253 -13.24 -0.43 17.26
N VAL A 254 -13.72 0.67 17.84
CA VAL A 254 -13.40 2.01 17.29
C VAL A 254 -11.88 2.16 17.21
N PRO A 255 -11.32 2.44 16.04
CA PRO A 255 -9.88 2.54 15.88
C PRO A 255 -9.31 3.74 16.65
N VAL A 256 -8.05 3.60 17.03
CA VAL A 256 -7.26 4.64 17.70
C VAL A 256 -5.89 4.74 17.02
N TRP A 257 -5.25 5.89 17.11
CA TRP A 257 -3.92 6.11 16.56
C TRP A 257 -3.10 7.01 17.50
N PRO A 258 -1.77 6.82 17.66
CA PRO A 258 -0.96 5.81 16.97
C PRO A 258 -1.11 4.41 17.55
N MET A 259 -1.09 3.40 16.68
CA MET A 259 -0.79 2.01 17.02
C MET A 259 0.69 1.75 16.76
N THR A 260 1.31 0.88 17.56
CA THR A 260 2.75 0.59 17.43
C THR A 260 3.00 -0.80 16.86
N ASP A 261 4.07 -0.97 16.08
CA ASP A 261 4.55 -2.30 15.65
C ASP A 261 5.28 -3.07 16.77
N ILE A 262 4.85 -2.84 18.00
CA ILE A 262 5.32 -3.57 19.18
C ILE A 262 4.51 -4.86 19.29
N SER A 263 5.19 -5.96 19.64
CA SER A 263 4.52 -7.24 19.90
C SER A 263 3.51 -7.11 21.04
N GLN A 264 2.30 -7.66 20.83
CA GLN A 264 1.34 -7.77 21.93
C GLN A 264 1.74 -8.86 22.96
N TYR A 265 2.65 -9.78 22.59
CA TYR A 265 3.05 -10.90 23.42
C TYR A 265 4.17 -10.55 24.39
N LEU A 266 4.00 -10.92 25.66
CA LEU A 266 5.06 -11.03 26.65
C LEU A 266 5.23 -12.54 26.94
N TYR A 267 6.21 -13.14 26.29
CA TYR A 267 6.53 -14.55 26.49
C TYR A 267 7.28 -14.74 27.79
N GLY A 268 6.88 -15.76 28.59
CA GLY A 268 7.57 -16.17 29.78
C GLY A 268 8.71 -17.18 29.50
N PRO A 269 9.46 -17.57 30.55
CA PRO A 269 10.59 -18.50 30.41
C PRO A 269 10.26 -19.87 29.83
N TRP A 270 8.98 -20.29 29.83
CA TRP A 270 8.58 -21.53 29.18
C TRP A 270 8.63 -21.48 27.65
N LYS A 271 8.70 -20.28 27.08
CA LYS A 271 8.86 -20.02 25.64
C LYS A 271 10.25 -19.42 25.36
N THR A 272 11.29 -20.19 25.70
CA THR A 272 12.71 -19.75 25.65
C THR A 272 13.13 -19.05 24.37
N ASP A 273 12.61 -19.54 23.22
CA ASP A 273 12.97 -18.98 21.90
C ASP A 273 12.38 -17.59 21.66
N PHE A 274 11.29 -17.23 22.36
CA PHE A 274 10.58 -15.96 22.20
C PHE A 274 10.72 -15.05 23.42
N TYR A 275 11.24 -15.56 24.53
CA TYR A 275 11.41 -14.81 25.77
C TYR A 275 12.17 -13.53 25.57
N SER A 276 11.54 -12.39 25.91
CA SER A 276 12.11 -11.05 25.73
C SER A 276 11.31 -10.05 26.55
N SER A 277 11.97 -8.96 26.95
CA SER A 277 11.36 -7.86 27.70
C SER A 277 11.05 -6.68 26.79
N LEU A 278 9.90 -6.02 27.00
CA LEU A 278 9.64 -4.69 26.47
C LEU A 278 10.43 -3.68 27.31
N ILE A 279 11.36 -2.98 26.66
CA ILE A 279 12.17 -1.95 27.30
C ILE A 279 11.78 -0.59 26.71
N LEU A 280 11.46 0.36 27.60
CA LEU A 280 11.18 1.74 27.25
C LEU A 280 12.24 2.63 27.90
N GLU A 281 12.97 3.36 27.07
CA GLU A 281 13.91 4.40 27.49
C GLU A 281 13.25 5.77 27.39
N GLY A 282 13.42 6.62 28.41
CA GLY A 282 12.78 7.94 28.43
C GLY A 282 13.05 8.67 29.73
N ASN A 283 12.36 9.78 29.94
CA ASN A 283 12.47 10.56 31.18
C ASN A 283 11.23 10.32 32.03
N PHE A 284 11.25 9.27 32.85
CA PHE A 284 10.14 8.91 33.72
C PHE A 284 10.21 9.68 35.03
N LYS A 285 9.18 10.42 35.40
CA LYS A 285 9.09 11.21 36.58
C LYS A 285 8.51 10.43 37.75
N LYS A 286 9.02 10.70 38.96
CA LYS A 286 8.42 10.26 40.23
C LYS A 286 6.91 10.58 40.20
N ASP A 287 6.10 9.74 40.81
CA ASP A 287 4.65 9.83 40.90
C ASP A 287 3.92 9.64 39.55
N SER A 288 4.62 9.35 38.42
CA SER A 288 3.99 8.88 37.19
C SER A 288 3.34 7.52 37.41
N VAL A 289 2.23 7.27 36.72
CA VAL A 289 1.49 6.00 36.81
C VAL A 289 1.71 5.20 35.53
N ILE A 290 2.19 3.97 35.70
CA ILE A 290 2.30 2.98 34.62
C ILE A 290 1.08 2.07 34.72
N THR A 291 0.31 1.95 33.65
CA THR A 291 -0.85 1.06 33.57
C THR A 291 -0.72 0.12 32.38
N ILE A 292 -0.82 -1.19 32.60
CA ILE A 292 -0.90 -2.17 31.53
C ILE A 292 -2.28 -2.83 31.54
N ASN A 293 -2.96 -2.82 30.40
CA ASN A 293 -4.19 -3.57 30.20
C ASN A 293 -3.83 -4.98 29.73
N VAL A 294 -3.93 -5.95 30.62
CA VAL A 294 -3.67 -7.37 30.28
C VAL A 294 -4.85 -7.93 29.54
N GLN A 295 -4.65 -8.46 28.34
CA GLN A 295 -5.70 -9.04 27.52
C GLN A 295 -5.97 -10.50 27.87
N GLN A 296 -4.98 -11.35 27.67
CA GLN A 296 -5.08 -12.81 27.81
C GLN A 296 -3.84 -13.38 28.45
N VAL A 297 -3.99 -14.46 29.18
CA VAL A 297 -2.88 -15.19 29.82
C VAL A 297 -3.04 -16.68 29.54
N SER A 298 -1.94 -17.36 29.22
CA SER A 298 -1.89 -18.81 29.07
C SER A 298 -1.33 -19.48 30.32
N ILE A 299 -2.03 -20.43 30.84
CA ILE A 299 -1.70 -21.33 31.98
C ILE A 299 -1.31 -20.53 33.22
N GLN A 300 -0.12 -19.98 33.26
CA GLN A 300 0.35 -19.03 34.28
C GLN A 300 1.34 -18.03 33.67
N SER A 301 1.42 -16.86 34.26
CA SER A 301 2.38 -15.80 33.89
C SER A 301 2.64 -14.88 35.09
N THR A 302 3.81 -14.26 35.14
CA THR A 302 4.15 -13.26 36.14
C THR A 302 4.53 -11.96 35.47
N LEU A 303 3.61 -10.98 35.47
CA LEU A 303 3.89 -9.63 35.03
C LEU A 303 4.87 -8.96 36.02
N GLN A 304 6.00 -8.53 35.56
CA GLN A 304 6.99 -7.80 36.32
C GLN A 304 7.30 -6.47 35.65
N ILE A 305 7.35 -5.38 36.43
CA ILE A 305 7.80 -4.05 35.97
C ILE A 305 8.98 -3.61 36.83
N LYS A 306 10.04 -3.15 36.15
CA LYS A 306 11.24 -2.57 36.78
C LYS A 306 11.46 -1.14 36.34
N LEU A 307 11.95 -0.30 37.24
CA LEU A 307 12.45 1.03 36.95
C LEU A 307 13.97 1.03 37.24
N ASP A 308 14.82 1.34 36.24
CA ASP A 308 16.27 1.30 36.33
C ASP A 308 16.79 0.02 37.00
N ASP A 309 16.30 -1.15 36.51
CA ASP A 309 16.58 -2.50 37.02
C ASP A 309 16.04 -2.83 38.43
N THR A 310 15.43 -1.89 39.15
CA THR A 310 14.78 -2.16 40.44
C THR A 310 13.33 -2.57 40.20
N GLN A 311 12.92 -3.74 40.72
CA GLN A 311 11.53 -4.20 40.62
C GLN A 311 10.61 -3.27 41.44
N ILE A 312 9.61 -2.72 40.79
CA ILE A 312 8.58 -1.85 41.39
C ILE A 312 7.21 -2.46 41.41
N TYR A 313 6.97 -3.50 40.59
CA TYR A 313 5.69 -4.21 40.51
C TYR A 313 5.90 -5.69 40.16
N SER A 314 5.02 -6.55 40.73
CA SER A 314 4.92 -7.95 40.35
C SER A 314 3.49 -8.46 40.60
N LYS A 315 2.92 -9.16 39.62
CA LYS A 315 1.59 -9.78 39.71
C LYS A 315 1.63 -11.16 39.07
N ASN A 316 1.26 -12.19 39.85
CA ASN A 316 1.10 -13.54 39.36
C ASN A 316 -0.31 -13.72 38.81
N PHE A 317 -0.43 -14.40 37.69
CA PHE A 317 -1.65 -14.87 37.07
C PHE A 317 -1.61 -16.38 36.99
N LEU A 318 -2.67 -17.01 37.45
CA LEU A 318 -2.88 -18.46 37.35
C LEU A 318 -4.24 -18.72 36.74
N CYS A 319 -4.23 -19.26 35.49
CA CYS A 319 -5.45 -19.59 34.77
C CYS A 319 -6.06 -20.86 35.32
N GLY A 320 -7.40 -20.93 35.35
CA GLY A 320 -8.17 -22.06 35.85
C GLY A 320 -9.65 -21.95 35.47
N SER A 321 -10.48 -22.77 36.06
CA SER A 321 -11.92 -22.84 35.79
C SER A 321 -12.74 -21.76 36.50
N ASP A 322 -12.12 -20.98 37.39
CA ASP A 322 -12.77 -19.90 38.13
C ASP A 322 -12.41 -18.54 37.64
N LEU A 323 -13.38 -17.62 37.56
CA LEU A 323 -13.14 -16.23 37.13
C LEU A 323 -12.26 -15.46 38.12
N GLY A 324 -12.44 -15.66 39.42
CA GLY A 324 -11.74 -14.93 40.46
C GLY A 324 -11.77 -13.41 40.23
N GLU A 325 -10.71 -12.70 40.66
CA GLU A 325 -10.59 -11.26 40.49
C GLU A 325 -9.93 -10.86 39.15
N ASP A 326 -9.21 -11.76 38.49
CA ASP A 326 -8.35 -11.45 37.35
C ASP A 326 -9.03 -11.70 36.00
N TRP A 327 -10.09 -12.52 35.92
CA TRP A 327 -10.64 -12.99 34.66
C TRP A 327 -12.02 -12.43 34.35
N THR A 328 -12.25 -12.13 33.06
CA THR A 328 -13.58 -11.79 32.52
C THR A 328 -14.16 -12.97 31.72
N GLN A 329 -13.29 -13.86 31.23
CA GLN A 329 -13.70 -15.03 30.47
C GLN A 329 -12.74 -16.19 30.72
N ILE A 330 -13.29 -17.39 30.87
CA ILE A 330 -12.55 -18.65 30.97
C ILE A 330 -12.50 -19.30 29.59
N ILE A 331 -11.31 -19.65 29.13
CA ILE A 331 -11.09 -20.38 27.88
C ILE A 331 -10.30 -21.66 28.22
N SER A 332 -10.88 -22.80 27.97
CA SER A 332 -10.20 -24.09 28.05
C SER A 332 -9.79 -24.56 26.67
N THR A 333 -8.52 -24.88 26.49
CA THR A 333 -7.92 -25.35 25.23
C THR A 333 -7.27 -26.72 25.45
N GLU A 334 -6.83 -27.37 24.39
CA GLU A 334 -6.01 -28.60 24.48
C GLU A 334 -4.66 -28.37 25.19
N TRP A 335 -4.20 -27.11 25.23
CA TRP A 335 -2.95 -26.71 25.89
C TRP A 335 -3.12 -26.27 27.35
N GLY A 336 -4.35 -26.28 27.88
CA GLY A 336 -4.69 -25.78 29.20
C GLY A 336 -5.60 -24.56 29.16
N TYR A 337 -5.74 -23.87 30.29
CA TYR A 337 -6.54 -22.65 30.37
C TYR A 337 -5.80 -21.44 29.78
N GLN A 338 -6.53 -20.65 29.00
CA GLN A 338 -6.04 -19.41 28.37
C GLN A 338 -7.07 -18.29 28.62
N ASN A 339 -7.09 -17.80 29.85
CA ASN A 339 -8.15 -16.92 30.32
C ASN A 339 -7.97 -15.48 29.85
N ILE A 340 -9.10 -14.79 29.61
CA ILE A 340 -9.11 -13.36 29.27
C ILE A 340 -9.26 -12.55 30.55
N SER A 341 -8.36 -11.57 30.73
CA SER A 341 -8.43 -10.58 31.80
C SER A 341 -9.18 -9.33 31.34
N GLY A 342 -8.69 -8.61 30.35
CA GLY A 342 -9.23 -7.34 29.90
C GLY A 342 -9.14 -6.21 30.95
N LYS A 343 -8.31 -6.38 32.00
CA LYS A 343 -8.22 -5.49 33.16
C LYS A 343 -6.93 -4.71 33.19
N ASP A 344 -6.99 -3.54 33.84
CA ASP A 344 -5.86 -2.65 34.10
C ASP A 344 -5.11 -3.02 35.36
N TYR A 345 -3.78 -3.07 35.27
CA TYR A 345 -2.86 -3.25 36.38
C TYR A 345 -1.90 -2.08 36.43
N SER A 346 -1.87 -1.37 37.54
CA SER A 346 -1.16 -0.09 37.66
C SER A 346 -0.13 -0.07 38.77
N VAL A 347 0.93 0.70 38.58
CA VAL A 347 1.93 1.03 39.58
C VAL A 347 2.35 2.49 39.49
N THR A 348 2.53 3.14 40.63
CA THR A 348 3.09 4.50 40.72
C THR A 348 4.61 4.43 40.86
N LEU A 349 5.34 5.23 40.11
CA LEU A 349 6.79 5.27 40.14
C LEU A 349 7.28 5.89 41.46
N PRO A 350 8.17 5.20 42.20
CA PRO A 350 8.66 5.65 43.48
C PRO A 350 9.73 6.78 43.40
N SER A 351 10.35 6.92 42.23
CA SER A 351 11.42 7.88 41.95
C SER A 351 11.43 8.27 40.48
N ASP A 352 12.23 9.28 40.11
CA ASP A 352 12.63 9.49 38.71
C ASP A 352 13.44 8.30 38.20
N GLY A 353 13.38 8.05 36.90
CA GLY A 353 14.12 6.99 36.23
C GLY A 353 14.21 7.19 34.72
N THR A 354 15.01 6.36 34.07
CA THR A 354 15.29 6.47 32.62
C THR A 354 14.93 5.24 31.83
N LYS A 355 14.67 4.11 32.50
CA LYS A 355 14.39 2.83 31.85
C LYS A 355 13.26 2.09 32.57
N LEU A 356 12.19 1.77 31.82
CA LEU A 356 11.15 0.85 32.24
C LEU A 356 11.34 -0.49 31.54
N THR A 357 11.32 -1.58 32.30
CA THR A 357 11.36 -2.95 31.76
C THR A 357 10.11 -3.68 32.16
N ILE A 358 9.34 -4.12 31.16
CA ILE A 358 8.09 -4.88 31.32
C ILE A 358 8.34 -6.31 30.82
N THR A 359 8.14 -7.29 31.68
CA THR A 359 8.50 -8.68 31.39
C THR A 359 7.45 -9.62 31.95
N ASN A 360 7.20 -10.72 31.27
CA ASN A 360 6.61 -11.92 31.89
C ASN A 360 7.76 -12.74 32.46
N SER A 361 8.00 -12.63 33.77
CA SER A 361 9.19 -13.18 34.44
C SER A 361 9.07 -14.67 34.79
N ASP A 362 7.88 -15.27 34.66
CA ASP A 362 7.64 -16.70 34.91
C ASP A 362 6.43 -17.20 34.11
N GLY A 363 6.44 -18.47 33.74
CA GLY A 363 5.32 -19.15 33.08
C GLY A 363 5.34 -19.11 31.56
N ASP A 364 4.15 -19.16 30.95
CA ASP A 364 3.96 -19.36 29.51
C ASP A 364 3.98 -18.01 28.74
N TRP A 365 2.84 -17.50 28.32
CA TRP A 365 2.74 -16.21 27.63
C TRP A 365 1.53 -15.42 28.13
N MET A 366 1.62 -14.11 27.97
CA MET A 366 0.50 -13.20 28.14
C MET A 366 0.49 -12.17 27.01
N THR A 367 -0.69 -11.59 26.76
CA THR A 367 -0.86 -10.47 25.81
C THR A 367 -1.40 -9.25 26.53
N PHE A 368 -1.14 -8.07 25.97
CA PHE A 368 -1.67 -6.81 26.48
C PHE A 368 -2.31 -5.98 25.37
N ASN A 369 -3.39 -5.26 25.70
CA ASN A 369 -4.08 -4.34 24.77
C ASN A 369 -3.43 -2.96 24.73
N SER A 370 -2.91 -2.51 25.87
CA SER A 370 -2.26 -1.19 25.96
C SER A 370 -1.30 -1.10 27.15
N LEU A 371 -0.32 -0.24 27.00
CA LEU A 371 0.55 0.22 28.07
C LEU A 371 0.49 1.75 28.10
N THR A 372 0.12 2.34 29.24
CA THR A 372 0.00 3.77 29.43
C THR A 372 1.06 4.25 30.41
N VAL A 373 1.77 5.33 30.08
CA VAL A 373 2.62 6.10 30.96
C VAL A 373 1.98 7.47 31.16
N ARG A 374 1.56 7.80 32.38
CA ARG A 374 0.91 9.07 32.70
C ARG A 374 1.76 9.85 33.70
N SER A 375 2.12 11.10 33.36
CA SER A 375 2.86 12.02 34.21
C SER A 375 2.10 13.35 34.30
N GLY A 376 1.36 13.57 35.38
CA GLY A 376 0.46 14.71 35.50
C GLY A 376 -0.63 14.69 34.41
N THR A 377 -0.66 15.73 33.58
CA THR A 377 -1.55 15.83 32.39
C THR A 377 -1.03 15.08 31.19
N ASP A 378 0.26 14.81 31.13
CA ASP A 378 0.89 14.16 29.97
C ASP A 378 0.62 12.65 29.99
N LYS A 379 0.29 12.11 28.83
CA LYS A 379 -0.07 10.72 28.66
C LYS A 379 0.55 10.16 27.37
N VAL A 380 1.34 9.11 27.51
CA VAL A 380 1.82 8.29 26.40
C VAL A 380 1.07 6.97 26.43
N ILE A 381 0.51 6.55 25.31
CA ILE A 381 -0.17 5.27 25.17
C ILE A 381 0.55 4.46 24.10
N ILE A 382 0.90 3.24 24.44
CA ILE A 382 1.41 2.23 23.53
C ILE A 382 0.30 1.21 23.29
N ILE A 383 -0.17 1.11 22.04
CA ILE A 383 -1.14 0.11 21.60
C ILE A 383 -0.40 -0.85 20.69
N PRO A 384 -0.11 -2.09 21.12
CA PRO A 384 0.61 -3.05 20.31
C PRO A 384 -0.29 -3.56 19.19
N ALA A 385 0.16 -3.49 17.97
CA ALA A 385 -0.56 -3.99 16.80
C ALA A 385 0.07 -5.24 16.19
N ASN A 386 1.28 -5.61 16.61
CA ASN A 386 1.92 -6.83 16.13
C ASN A 386 1.38 -8.05 16.91
N THR A 387 0.45 -8.75 16.27
CA THR A 387 -0.21 -9.97 16.81
C THR A 387 0.45 -11.27 16.37
N SER A 388 1.59 -11.22 15.71
CA SER A 388 2.28 -12.38 15.15
C SER A 388 2.85 -13.25 16.26
N TRP A 389 2.49 -14.53 16.25
CA TRP A 389 3.08 -15.53 17.16
C TRP A 389 4.59 -15.61 16.98
N GLY A 390 5.34 -15.62 18.08
CA GLY A 390 6.80 -15.67 18.09
C GLY A 390 7.47 -14.30 17.96
N SER A 391 6.72 -13.21 17.80
CA SER A 391 7.28 -11.85 17.76
C SER A 391 7.88 -11.48 19.12
N LYS A 392 9.15 -11.07 19.11
CA LYS A 392 9.88 -10.67 20.33
C LYS A 392 9.63 -9.21 20.66
N GLN A 393 9.75 -8.89 21.95
CA GLN A 393 9.83 -7.52 22.42
C GLN A 393 11.20 -6.90 22.12
N GLY A 394 11.25 -5.57 22.04
CA GLY A 394 12.44 -4.80 21.77
C GLY A 394 12.67 -3.66 22.77
N THR A 395 13.68 -2.81 22.46
CA THR A 395 13.96 -1.58 23.15
C THR A 395 13.49 -0.40 22.31
N TYR A 396 12.72 0.49 22.92
CA TYR A 396 12.13 1.66 22.27
C TYR A 396 12.37 2.91 23.13
N LYS A 397 12.33 4.08 22.51
CA LYS A 397 12.48 5.37 23.19
C LYS A 397 11.17 6.14 23.19
N ILE A 398 10.85 6.78 24.32
CA ILE A 398 9.79 7.77 24.41
C ILE A 398 10.44 9.15 24.29
N THR A 399 10.11 9.90 23.23
CA THR A 399 10.63 11.25 23.02
C THR A 399 9.98 12.25 23.99
N ALA A 400 10.51 13.48 24.07
CA ALA A 400 9.92 14.54 24.88
C ALA A 400 8.49 14.89 24.44
N GLU A 401 8.17 14.70 23.17
CA GLU A 401 6.83 14.91 22.59
C GLU A 401 5.90 13.69 22.75
N GLY A 402 6.34 12.65 23.46
CA GLY A 402 5.56 11.44 23.72
C GLY A 402 5.49 10.44 22.54
N LYS A 403 6.33 10.60 21.51
CA LYS A 403 6.41 9.64 20.39
C LYS A 403 7.26 8.43 20.74
N ILE A 404 6.88 7.27 20.22
CA ILE A 404 7.65 6.03 20.36
C ILE A 404 8.56 5.88 19.15
N THR A 405 9.86 5.69 19.38
CA THR A 405 10.86 5.48 18.33
C THR A 405 11.72 4.25 18.62
N ASP A 406 12.33 3.70 17.57
CA ASP A 406 13.39 2.70 17.70
C ASP A 406 14.71 3.32 18.18
N SER A 407 15.77 2.53 18.28
CA SER A 407 17.11 2.98 18.67
C SER A 407 17.72 4.01 17.71
N GLU A 408 17.29 4.02 16.45
CA GLU A 408 17.75 4.93 15.39
C GLU A 408 16.93 6.22 15.31
N GLY A 409 15.86 6.32 16.12
CA GLY A 409 14.95 7.46 16.14
C GLY A 409 13.82 7.39 15.09
N ASN A 410 13.60 6.25 14.44
CA ASN A 410 12.48 6.08 13.54
C ASN A 410 11.20 5.84 14.34
N PRO A 411 10.05 6.44 13.94
CA PRO A 411 8.77 6.15 14.57
C PRO A 411 8.41 4.66 14.50
N VAL A 412 7.98 4.10 15.61
CA VAL A 412 7.47 2.72 15.70
C VAL A 412 5.96 2.78 15.56
N VAL A 413 5.50 2.87 14.33
CA VAL A 413 4.06 2.91 13.99
C VAL A 413 3.67 1.67 13.22
N ALA A 414 2.45 1.19 13.45
CA ALA A 414 1.94 -0.06 12.87
C ALA A 414 1.44 0.18 11.43
N LEU A 415 2.36 0.40 10.53
CA LEU A 415 2.10 0.54 9.09
C LEU A 415 2.38 -0.75 8.30
N GLY A 416 2.39 -1.91 8.97
CA GLY A 416 2.81 -3.16 8.36
C GLY A 416 4.27 -3.10 7.90
N ASP A 417 4.60 -3.89 6.88
CA ASP A 417 5.97 -3.97 6.35
C ASP A 417 6.37 -2.80 5.45
N ILE A 418 5.49 -1.79 5.24
CA ILE A 418 5.73 -0.74 4.24
C ILE A 418 7.01 0.04 4.50
N SER A 419 7.30 0.42 5.75
CA SER A 419 8.53 1.15 6.07
C SER A 419 9.77 0.36 5.68
N LYS A 420 9.79 -0.95 5.92
CA LYS A 420 10.88 -1.86 5.56
C LYS A 420 10.97 -2.03 4.04
N THR A 421 9.83 -2.24 3.38
CA THR A 421 9.76 -2.38 1.91
C THR A 421 10.30 -1.15 1.22
N LEU A 422 9.91 0.07 1.66
CA LEU A 422 10.40 1.31 1.08
C LEU A 422 11.87 1.59 1.40
N ALA A 423 12.34 1.24 2.60
CA ALA A 423 13.76 1.36 2.94
C ALA A 423 14.62 0.44 2.05
N THR A 424 14.19 -0.80 1.81
CA THR A 424 14.84 -1.73 0.88
C THR A 424 14.83 -1.18 -0.55
N ALA A 425 13.68 -0.72 -1.04
CA ALA A 425 13.57 -0.14 -2.37
C ALA A 425 14.53 1.05 -2.56
N LYS A 426 14.62 1.93 -1.55
CA LYS A 426 15.54 3.07 -1.57
C LYS A 426 17.01 2.62 -1.57
N ALA A 427 17.38 1.65 -0.73
CA ALA A 427 18.76 1.14 -0.65
C ALA A 427 19.21 0.46 -1.95
N GLU A 428 18.31 -0.22 -2.63
CA GLU A 428 18.57 -0.96 -3.87
C GLU A 428 18.22 -0.16 -5.15
N ASN A 429 17.82 1.10 -4.99
CA ASN A 429 17.41 1.99 -6.10
C ASN A 429 16.29 1.40 -6.98
N ILE A 430 15.34 0.69 -6.35
CA ILE A 430 14.17 0.14 -7.02
C ILE A 430 13.12 1.23 -7.19
N PRO A 431 12.63 1.50 -8.41
CA PRO A 431 11.55 2.46 -8.62
C PRO A 431 10.23 1.92 -8.06
N VAL A 432 9.65 2.66 -7.12
CA VAL A 432 8.41 2.31 -6.41
C VAL A 432 7.47 3.51 -6.38
N MET A 433 6.17 3.28 -6.44
CA MET A 433 5.13 4.26 -6.18
C MET A 433 4.00 3.64 -5.38
N ILE A 434 3.43 4.39 -4.42
CA ILE A 434 2.23 3.99 -3.70
C ILE A 434 1.02 4.36 -4.55
N GLN A 435 0.34 3.38 -5.13
CA GLN A 435 -0.79 3.63 -6.04
C GLN A 435 -2.15 3.57 -5.37
N GLU A 436 -2.22 2.99 -4.17
CA GLU A 436 -3.42 3.06 -3.35
C GLU A 436 -3.06 3.14 -1.86
N PHE A 437 -3.77 4.01 -1.17
CA PHE A 437 -3.89 4.09 0.29
C PHE A 437 -5.07 4.98 0.63
N GLY A 438 -5.56 4.92 1.84
CA GLY A 438 -6.68 5.76 2.25
C GLY A 438 -7.37 5.22 3.50
N VAL A 439 -8.38 5.94 3.98
CA VAL A 439 -9.14 5.59 5.19
C VAL A 439 -10.62 5.83 4.95
N TYR A 440 -11.42 4.79 5.19
CA TYR A 440 -12.87 4.84 5.03
C TYR A 440 -13.51 5.85 5.99
N ASN A 441 -14.54 6.54 5.54
CA ASN A 441 -15.18 7.67 6.25
C ASN A 441 -15.85 7.32 7.58
N LYS A 442 -15.92 6.04 7.96
CA LYS A 442 -16.43 5.60 9.27
C LYS A 442 -15.36 5.58 10.36
N THR A 443 -14.09 5.62 9.99
CA THR A 443 -12.99 5.84 10.94
C THR A 443 -13.04 7.28 11.42
N PRO A 444 -12.94 7.55 12.75
CA PRO A 444 -12.95 8.91 13.26
C PRO A 444 -11.96 9.83 12.53
N HIS A 445 -12.36 11.08 12.28
CA HIS A 445 -11.58 12.01 11.47
C HIS A 445 -10.22 12.35 12.10
N ASP A 446 -10.17 12.55 13.41
CA ASP A 446 -8.93 12.78 14.16
C ASP A 446 -7.95 11.60 14.08
N VAL A 447 -8.46 10.36 14.13
CA VAL A 447 -7.68 9.14 13.91
C VAL A 447 -7.19 9.07 12.45
N THR A 448 -8.06 9.41 11.49
CA THR A 448 -7.74 9.43 10.06
C THR A 448 -6.61 10.41 9.75
N THR A 449 -6.69 11.65 10.25
CA THR A 449 -5.68 12.69 10.02
C THR A 449 -4.35 12.34 10.68
N ALA A 450 -4.37 11.82 11.89
CA ALA A 450 -3.17 11.35 12.58
C ALA A 450 -2.48 10.20 11.83
N TYR A 451 -3.24 9.17 11.43
CA TYR A 451 -2.72 8.04 10.64
C TYR A 451 -2.14 8.49 9.30
N LEU A 452 -2.89 9.28 8.50
CA LEU A 452 -2.43 9.73 7.18
C LEU A 452 -1.22 10.66 7.28
N THR A 453 -1.09 11.43 8.36
CA THR A 453 0.12 12.23 8.62
C THR A 453 1.36 11.34 8.74
N ASP A 454 1.29 10.27 9.50
CA ASP A 454 2.41 9.35 9.67
C ASP A 454 2.69 8.56 8.38
N VAL A 455 1.65 8.07 7.70
CA VAL A 455 1.79 7.35 6.42
C VAL A 455 2.47 8.22 5.36
N VAL A 456 1.96 9.43 5.12
CA VAL A 456 2.52 10.36 4.12
C VAL A 456 3.93 10.81 4.51
N SER A 457 4.22 10.94 5.81
CA SER A 457 5.57 11.22 6.30
C SER A 457 6.54 10.09 5.91
N VAL A 458 6.13 8.82 6.03
CA VAL A 458 6.95 7.67 5.58
C VAL A 458 7.18 7.71 4.08
N PHE A 459 6.18 8.02 3.27
CA PHE A 459 6.34 8.15 1.81
C PHE A 459 7.33 9.26 1.44
N ASN A 460 7.16 10.44 2.01
CA ASN A 460 8.02 11.59 1.77
C ASN A 460 9.48 11.32 2.20
N LYS A 461 9.70 10.71 3.37
CA LYS A 461 11.04 10.32 3.87
C LYS A 461 11.77 9.37 2.91
N ASN A 462 11.03 8.49 2.26
CA ASN A 462 11.57 7.54 1.30
C ASN A 462 11.58 8.06 -0.15
N HIS A 463 11.13 9.30 -0.39
CA HIS A 463 11.05 9.92 -1.71
C HIS A 463 10.20 9.13 -2.70
N VAL A 464 9.06 8.64 -2.26
CA VAL A 464 8.13 7.83 -3.06
C VAL A 464 6.88 8.63 -3.39
N GLY A 465 6.49 8.64 -4.66
CA GLY A 465 5.22 9.21 -5.11
C GLY A 465 4.02 8.40 -4.64
N TYR A 466 2.83 9.04 -4.60
CA TYR A 466 1.64 8.37 -4.06
C TYR A 466 0.32 8.88 -4.66
N ALA A 467 -0.68 7.99 -4.68
CA ALA A 467 -2.05 8.27 -5.09
C ALA A 467 -3.04 7.72 -4.06
N MET A 468 -3.82 8.61 -3.44
CA MET A 468 -4.82 8.22 -2.45
C MET A 468 -6.07 7.63 -3.13
N TRP A 469 -6.70 6.67 -2.53
CA TRP A 469 -8.00 6.13 -2.88
C TRP A 469 -9.08 6.82 -2.05
N ASN A 470 -9.84 7.78 -2.62
CA ASN A 470 -9.91 8.36 -3.95
C ASN A 470 -9.92 9.91 -3.89
N LEU A 471 -10.16 10.64 -5.00
CA LEU A 471 -10.32 12.09 -4.97
C LEU A 471 -11.68 12.47 -4.39
N ILE A 472 -12.76 11.92 -4.98
CA ILE A 472 -14.16 12.19 -4.62
C ILE A 472 -14.80 10.91 -4.10
N GLY A 473 -15.39 10.94 -2.91
CA GLY A 473 -16.08 9.80 -2.31
C GLY A 473 -15.57 9.42 -0.93
N THR A 474 -16.02 8.28 -0.43
CA THR A 474 -15.96 7.90 1.00
C THR A 474 -14.55 7.77 1.61
N MET A 475 -13.52 7.65 0.82
CA MET A 475 -12.12 7.67 1.27
C MET A 475 -11.37 8.92 0.77
N GLY A 476 -12.06 9.85 0.10
CA GLY A 476 -11.47 11.00 -0.58
C GLY A 476 -11.38 12.27 0.24
N ILE A 477 -10.80 13.30 -0.38
CA ILE A 477 -10.73 14.66 0.19
C ILE A 477 -11.92 15.52 -0.23
N ILE A 478 -12.69 15.10 -1.24
CA ILE A 478 -13.87 15.82 -1.73
C ILE A 478 -15.12 14.99 -1.43
N SER A 479 -16.09 15.62 -0.77
CA SER A 479 -17.42 15.05 -0.51
C SER A 479 -17.36 13.63 0.08
N SER A 480 -16.49 13.43 1.08
CA SER A 480 -16.23 12.12 1.69
C SER A 480 -17.35 11.61 2.60
N GLU A 481 -18.44 12.40 2.76
CA GLU A 481 -19.60 12.04 3.58
C GLU A 481 -19.30 11.82 5.07
N ARG A 482 -18.19 12.34 5.58
CA ARG A 482 -17.87 12.34 7.01
C ARG A 482 -18.85 13.26 7.75
N THR A 483 -19.22 12.89 8.97
CA THR A 483 -20.15 13.64 9.82
C THR A 483 -19.49 14.19 11.09
N ASP A 484 -18.22 13.88 11.29
CA ASP A 484 -17.44 14.17 12.50
C ASP A 484 -16.37 15.27 12.28
N MET A 485 -16.53 16.04 11.19
CA MET A 485 -15.65 17.15 10.83
C MET A 485 -16.41 18.32 10.19
N THR A 486 -15.73 19.43 9.96
CA THR A 486 -16.26 20.58 9.22
C THR A 486 -15.59 20.69 7.85
N TYR A 487 -16.40 20.67 6.80
CA TYR A 487 -15.92 20.87 5.43
C TYR A 487 -15.76 22.34 5.07
N GLU A 488 -14.81 22.61 4.19
CA GLU A 488 -14.69 23.88 3.49
C GLU A 488 -15.52 23.85 2.20
N PRO A 489 -16.37 24.86 1.91
CA PRO A 489 -16.99 24.98 0.61
C PRO A 489 -15.94 25.21 -0.49
N TYR A 490 -15.91 24.38 -1.51
CA TYR A 490 -14.92 24.44 -2.59
C TYR A 490 -15.55 24.05 -3.93
N ARG A 491 -15.62 24.98 -4.89
CA ARG A 491 -16.17 24.76 -6.24
C ARG A 491 -17.55 24.06 -6.25
N GLY A 492 -18.43 24.43 -5.32
CA GLY A 492 -19.75 23.80 -5.18
C GLY A 492 -19.74 22.39 -4.56
N LYS A 493 -18.59 21.93 -4.06
CA LYS A 493 -18.38 20.67 -3.36
C LYS A 493 -17.95 20.91 -1.92
N LEU A 494 -17.74 19.84 -1.16
CA LEU A 494 -17.30 19.85 0.23
C LEU A 494 -15.85 19.33 0.29
N LEU A 495 -14.90 20.19 0.67
CA LEU A 495 -13.47 19.86 0.76
C LEU A 495 -13.08 19.57 2.20
N ASP A 496 -12.39 18.48 2.43
CA ASP A 496 -11.61 18.21 3.63
C ASP A 496 -10.24 18.91 3.52
N ARG A 497 -10.14 20.10 4.12
CA ARG A 497 -8.92 20.91 4.05
C ARG A 497 -7.75 20.30 4.81
N GLU A 498 -8.03 19.61 5.90
CA GLU A 498 -6.99 18.99 6.74
C GLU A 498 -6.33 17.83 5.99
N LEU A 499 -7.12 16.89 5.44
CA LEU A 499 -6.59 15.83 4.60
C LEU A 499 -5.88 16.37 3.36
N THR A 500 -6.42 17.43 2.73
CA THR A 500 -5.75 18.07 1.59
C THR A 500 -4.35 18.57 1.96
N THR A 501 -4.21 19.21 3.12
CA THR A 501 -2.93 19.73 3.61
C THR A 501 -1.94 18.60 3.88
N ILE A 502 -2.39 17.50 4.45
CA ILE A 502 -1.57 16.29 4.66
C ILE A 502 -1.05 15.77 3.32
N MET A 503 -1.94 15.64 2.32
CA MET A 503 -1.59 15.15 0.98
C MET A 503 -0.63 16.08 0.23
N GLN A 504 -0.66 17.39 0.48
CA GLN A 504 0.26 18.38 -0.10
C GLN A 504 1.60 18.43 0.61
N SER A 505 1.74 17.81 1.78
CA SER A 505 2.96 17.91 2.59
C SER A 505 4.19 17.41 1.81
N THR A 506 5.25 18.20 1.86
CA THR A 506 6.58 17.79 1.40
C THR A 506 7.38 17.48 2.65
N GLY A 507 7.91 16.28 2.80
CA GLY A 507 8.70 15.90 3.97
C GLY A 507 9.72 16.99 4.33
N ARG A 508 9.63 17.50 5.55
CA ARG A 508 10.63 18.39 6.15
C ARG A 508 11.59 17.58 6.97
#